data_1d28c7d9819855d91718a6eea1e4e12a
#
_entry.id   1d28c7d9819855d91718a6eea1e4e12a
#
_cell.length_a   1.000
_cell.length_b   1.000
_cell.length_c   1.000
_cell.angle_alpha   90.00
_cell.angle_beta   90.00
_cell.angle_gamma   90.00
#
_symmetry.space_group_name_H-M   'P 1'
#
loop_
_entity.id
_entity.type
_entity.pdbx_description
1 polymer ?
#
loop_
_entity_poly.entity_id
_entity_poly.type
_entity_poly.pdbx_seq_one_letter_code
_entity_poly.pdbx_strand_id
1 'polypeptide(L)' 'MVWVNTDSGVFHKEGDRWYGKTKQGKWMTEQDALAAGYREAKK' A
#
# COMPACT_ATOMS: atom_id res chain seq x y z
N MET A 1 7.91 -0.40 6.12
CA MET A 1 7.48 -0.35 4.71
C MET A 1 6.02 -0.72 4.60
N VAL A 2 5.37 -0.20 3.60
CA VAL A 2 4.00 -0.59 3.31
C VAL A 2 3.95 -1.13 1.88
N TRP A 3 2.93 -1.91 1.61
CA TRP A 3 2.70 -2.45 0.27
C TRP A 3 1.67 -1.57 -0.42
N VAL A 4 2.05 -0.94 -1.50
CA VAL A 4 1.17 -0.02 -2.23
C VAL A 4 0.55 -0.77 -3.39
N ASN A 5 -0.76 -0.84 -3.40
CA ASN A 5 -1.49 -1.37 -4.54
C ASN A 5 -1.67 -0.25 -5.55
N THR A 6 -0.83 -0.25 -6.59
CA THR A 6 -0.85 0.83 -7.57
C THR A 6 -2.09 0.82 -8.44
N ASP A 7 -2.80 -0.28 -8.43
CA ASP A 7 -4.03 -0.38 -9.22
C ASP A 7 -5.19 0.36 -8.56
N SER A 8 -5.31 0.23 -7.24
CA SER A 8 -6.40 0.87 -6.52
C SER A 8 -6.01 2.17 -5.82
N GLY A 9 -4.71 2.43 -5.70
CA GLY A 9 -4.24 3.65 -5.08
C GLY A 9 -4.28 3.62 -3.56
N VAL A 10 -4.21 2.42 -2.97
CA VAL A 10 -4.19 2.28 -1.52
C VAL A 10 -2.95 1.52 -1.09
N PHE A 11 -2.53 1.70 0.15
CA PHE A 11 -1.41 0.94 0.67
C PHE A 11 -1.87 0.09 1.85
N HIS A 12 -1.19 -1.04 2.02
CA HIS A 12 -1.50 -1.99 3.07
C HIS A 12 -0.33 -2.08 4.01
N LYS A 13 -0.62 -2.06 5.30
CA LYS A 13 0.42 -2.14 6.31
C LYS A 13 0.70 -3.58 6.66
N GLU A 14 1.84 -3.78 7.31
CA GLU A 14 2.20 -5.07 7.83
C GLU A 14 1.07 -5.62 8.70
N GLY A 15 0.72 -6.87 8.48
CA GLY A 15 -0.40 -7.47 9.19
C GLY A 15 -1.70 -7.44 8.41
N ASP A 16 -1.77 -6.67 7.36
CA ASP A 16 -2.97 -6.64 6.52
C ASP A 16 -2.96 -7.88 5.63
N ARG A 17 -4.15 -8.41 5.37
CA ARG A 17 -4.26 -9.64 4.56
C ARG A 17 -3.72 -9.44 3.14
N TRP A 18 -3.73 -8.24 2.64
CA TRP A 18 -3.29 -7.95 1.28
C TRP A 18 -1.85 -7.45 1.19
N TYR A 19 -1.16 -7.46 2.30
CA TYR A 19 0.22 -6.98 2.36
C TYR A 19 1.11 -7.84 1.48
N GLY A 20 1.61 -7.23 0.39
CA GLY A 20 2.45 -7.93 -0.56
C GLY A 20 1.75 -8.98 -1.39
N LYS A 21 0.42 -8.99 -1.41
CA LYS A 21 -0.33 -10.07 -2.04
C LYS A 21 -1.18 -9.66 -3.21
N THR A 22 -1.08 -8.42 -3.66
CA THR A 22 -1.81 -8.00 -4.85
C THR A 22 -0.92 -8.15 -6.07
N LYS A 23 -1.54 -8.29 -7.23
CA LYS A 23 -0.78 -8.47 -8.47
C LYS A 23 0.04 -7.25 -8.81
N GLN A 24 -0.52 -6.08 -8.63
CA GLN A 24 0.16 -4.83 -8.90
C GLN A 24 0.54 -4.20 -7.59
N GLY A 25 1.75 -3.72 -7.49
CA GLY A 25 2.13 -3.05 -6.27
C GLY A 25 3.62 -2.83 -6.17
N LYS A 26 4.01 -2.10 -5.17
CA LYS A 26 5.42 -1.88 -4.89
C LYS A 26 5.59 -1.52 -3.43
N TRP A 27 6.82 -1.64 -2.98
CA TRP A 27 7.17 -1.33 -1.60
C TRP A 27 7.57 0.13 -1.47
N MET A 28 7.14 0.76 -0.41
CA MET A 28 7.62 2.10 -0.09
C MET A 28 7.34 2.37 1.38
N THR A 29 7.89 3.45 1.91
CA THR A 29 7.60 3.84 3.28
C THR A 29 6.20 4.43 3.33
N GLU A 30 5.60 4.43 4.52
CA GLU A 30 4.29 5.01 4.69
C GLU A 30 4.30 6.49 4.32
N GLN A 31 5.37 7.18 4.69
CA GLN A 31 5.52 8.58 4.36
C GLN A 31 5.54 8.80 2.86
N ASP A 32 6.28 7.97 2.16
CA ASP A 32 6.35 8.08 0.70
C ASP A 32 5.01 7.80 0.06
N ALA A 33 4.30 6.80 0.59
CA ALA A 33 2.99 6.46 0.06
C ALA A 33 2.01 7.62 0.21
N LEU A 34 2.02 8.25 1.37
CA LEU A 34 1.14 9.39 1.61
C LEU A 34 1.52 10.58 0.73
N ALA A 35 2.82 10.82 0.57
CA ALA A 35 3.30 11.92 -0.26
C ALA A 35 2.93 11.69 -1.72
N ALA A 36 2.85 10.45 -2.15
CA ALA A 36 2.48 10.13 -3.52
C ALA A 36 0.97 10.17 -3.75
N GLY A 37 0.19 10.38 -2.71
CA GLY A 37 -1.25 10.48 -2.84
C GLY A 37 -2.01 9.19 -2.61
N TYR A 38 -1.33 8.15 -2.14
CA TYR A 38 -2.00 6.89 -1.82
C TYR A 38 -2.69 6.99 -0.48
N ARG A 39 -3.67 6.15 -0.27
CA ARG A 39 -4.44 6.14 0.95
C ARG A 39 -4.26 4.82 1.67
N GLU A 40 -4.41 4.86 2.99
CA GLU A 40 -4.37 3.64 3.76
C GLU A 40 -5.59 2.79 3.44
N ALA A 41 -5.38 1.50 3.21
CA ALA A 41 -6.47 0.61 2.89
C ALA A 41 -7.35 0.42 4.11
N LYS A 42 -8.65 0.49 3.90
CA LYS A 42 -9.61 0.14 4.93
C LYS A 42 -10.07 -1.26 4.64
N LYS A 43 -10.31 -2.01 5.67
CA LYS A 43 -10.73 -3.37 5.49
C LYS A 43 -12.01 -3.54 4.80
#